data_914a0dd889dcbad0d51167de83b6fedf
#
_entry.id   914a0dd889dcbad0d51167de83b6fedf
#
_cell.length_a   1.000
_cell.length_b   1.000
_cell.length_c   1.000
_cell.angle_alpha   90.00
_cell.angle_beta   90.00
_cell.angle_gamma   90.00
#
_symmetry.space_group_name_H-M   'P 1'
#
loop_
_entity.id
_entity.type
_entity.pdbx_description
1 polymer ?
#
loop_
_entity_poly.entity_id
_entity_poly.type
_entity_poly.pdbx_seq_one_letter_code
_entity_poly.pdbx_strand_id
1 'polypeptide(L)'
;MLRAVCASANPHKVAEIFDLMGGVIDLQPRPIDLADVVEDADTLVGNARLKAVAVCNATGLPALADDTGLEVDALNGAPGVRTARFAGEQATDADNRAKMLRELSGKTRSCRFRTVALLRFPDGREVIAEGVCEGSIAESEIGERGFGYDPLFFARDGDGRTFAQMSASEKHELSHRGKAFRALSEILKNDLPTA
;
A
#
# COMPACT_ATOMS: atom_id res chain seq x y z
N MET A 1 0.37 24.61 4.20
CA MET A 1 0.47 23.16 3.91
C MET A 1 -0.78 22.49 4.45
N LEU A 2 -1.43 21.61 3.69
CA LEU A 2 -2.63 20.87 4.14
C LEU A 2 -2.26 19.96 5.33
N ARG A 3 -3.01 20.06 6.43
CA ARG A 3 -2.87 19.16 7.57
C ARG A 3 -3.82 17.97 7.42
N ALA A 4 -3.32 16.75 7.56
CA ALA A 4 -4.09 15.51 7.44
C ALA A 4 -3.59 14.45 8.43
N VAL A 5 -4.41 13.43 8.70
CA VAL A 5 -4.08 12.31 9.60
C VAL A 5 -3.82 11.05 8.78
N CYS A 6 -2.73 10.33 9.06
CA CYS A 6 -2.48 9.01 8.49
C CYS A 6 -3.46 7.99 9.05
N ALA A 7 -4.21 7.31 8.20
CA ALA A 7 -5.23 6.36 8.63
C ALA A 7 -4.73 4.91 8.72
N SER A 8 -3.48 4.65 8.29
CA SER A 8 -2.92 3.29 8.39
C SER A 8 -2.54 2.94 9.82
N ALA A 9 -2.86 1.71 10.24
CA ALA A 9 -2.40 1.12 11.49
C ALA A 9 -1.13 0.26 11.32
N ASN A 10 -0.73 -0.04 10.07
CA ASN A 10 0.46 -0.83 9.78
C ASN A 10 1.73 0.04 9.87
N PRO A 11 2.66 -0.21 10.83
CA PRO A 11 3.81 0.65 11.07
C PRO A 11 4.76 0.75 9.85
N HIS A 12 4.90 -0.32 9.07
CA HIS A 12 5.72 -0.31 7.86
C HIS A 12 5.13 0.58 6.77
N LYS A 13 3.81 0.51 6.55
CA LYS A 13 3.10 1.41 5.64
C LYS A 13 3.19 2.86 6.11
N VAL A 14 2.99 3.10 7.41
CA VAL A 14 3.07 4.44 8.00
C VAL A 14 4.42 5.07 7.70
N ALA A 15 5.54 4.37 7.94
CA ALA A 15 6.87 4.88 7.65
C ALA A 15 7.02 5.28 6.17
N GLU A 16 6.66 4.40 5.24
CA GLU A 16 6.71 4.70 3.80
C GLU A 16 5.82 5.88 3.40
N ILE A 17 4.62 6.01 3.98
CA ILE A 17 3.69 7.12 3.69
C ILE A 17 4.26 8.45 4.16
N PHE A 18 4.83 8.49 5.38
CA PHE A 18 5.47 9.70 5.90
C PHE A 18 6.65 10.14 5.03
N ASP A 19 7.49 9.19 4.58
CA ASP A 19 8.62 9.48 3.69
C ASP A 19 8.13 10.04 2.33
N LEU A 20 7.08 9.44 1.75
CA LEU A 20 6.55 9.82 0.43
C LEU A 20 5.78 11.14 0.44
N MET A 21 5.10 11.47 1.54
CA MET A 21 4.24 12.66 1.65
C MET A 21 4.90 13.82 2.38
N GLY A 22 6.10 13.62 2.92
CA GLY A 22 6.90 14.67 3.55
C GLY A 22 7.13 15.84 2.60
N GLY A 23 6.81 17.05 3.08
CA GLY A 23 6.90 18.28 2.27
C GLY A 23 5.69 18.56 1.34
N VAL A 24 4.75 17.62 1.20
CA VAL A 24 3.48 17.81 0.44
C VAL A 24 2.34 18.16 1.37
N ILE A 25 2.16 17.40 2.44
CA ILE A 25 1.16 17.64 3.48
C ILE A 25 1.80 17.56 4.87
N ASP A 26 1.21 18.27 5.84
CA ASP A 26 1.53 18.14 7.27
C ASP A 26 0.79 16.90 7.81
N LEU A 27 1.42 15.72 7.65
CA LEU A 27 0.83 14.44 8.01
C LEU A 27 1.00 14.16 9.50
N GLN A 28 -0.11 13.96 10.20
CA GLN A 28 -0.17 13.62 11.62
C GLN A 28 -0.33 12.10 11.79
N PRO A 29 0.20 11.50 12.87
CA PRO A 29 -0.03 10.09 13.15
C PRO A 29 -1.50 9.82 13.49
N ARG A 30 -1.95 8.59 13.27
CA ARG A 30 -3.26 8.11 13.70
C ARG A 30 -3.40 8.18 15.21
N PRO A 31 -4.56 8.66 15.74
CA PRO A 31 -4.81 8.62 17.18
C PRO A 31 -4.70 7.19 17.75
N ILE A 32 -4.00 7.05 18.87
CA ILE A 32 -3.70 5.75 19.47
C ILE A 32 -4.96 5.05 19.99
N ASP A 33 -5.96 5.82 20.41
CA ASP A 33 -7.20 5.31 20.97
C ASP A 33 -8.25 4.93 19.92
N LEU A 34 -7.96 5.14 18.64
CA LEU A 34 -8.88 4.80 17.58
C LEU A 34 -8.85 3.29 17.31
N ALA A 35 -9.99 2.63 17.44
CA ALA A 35 -10.13 1.20 17.15
C ALA A 35 -9.76 0.87 15.69
N ASP A 36 -9.26 -0.33 15.46
CA ASP A 36 -8.95 -0.79 14.12
C ASP A 36 -10.21 -0.89 13.27
N VAL A 37 -10.07 -0.48 12.02
CA VAL A 37 -11.15 -0.50 11.04
C VAL A 37 -11.22 -1.88 10.41
N VAL A 38 -12.42 -2.46 10.37
CA VAL A 38 -12.65 -3.70 9.65
C VAL A 38 -12.57 -3.43 8.15
N GLU A 39 -11.64 -4.10 7.48
CA GLU A 39 -11.39 -3.98 6.04
C GLU A 39 -12.12 -5.13 5.31
N ASP A 40 -13.43 -5.00 5.16
CA ASP A 40 -14.32 -6.02 4.58
C ASP A 40 -14.86 -5.67 3.18
N ALA A 41 -14.37 -4.59 2.58
CA ALA A 41 -14.74 -4.26 1.22
C ALA A 41 -14.09 -5.18 0.19
N ASP A 42 -14.77 -5.41 -0.94
CA ASP A 42 -14.31 -6.26 -2.03
C ASP A 42 -13.26 -5.59 -2.93
N THR A 43 -12.92 -4.33 -2.67
CA THR A 43 -11.98 -3.53 -3.49
C THR A 43 -10.97 -2.77 -2.63
N LEU A 44 -9.78 -2.52 -3.20
CA LEU A 44 -8.75 -1.72 -2.53
C LEU A 44 -9.23 -0.29 -2.23
N VAL A 45 -9.95 0.33 -3.17
CA VAL A 45 -10.52 1.67 -2.94
C VAL A 45 -11.56 1.65 -1.83
N GLY A 46 -12.35 0.58 -1.72
CA GLY A 46 -13.31 0.38 -0.65
C GLY A 46 -12.64 0.32 0.73
N ASN A 47 -11.62 -0.51 0.88
CA ASN A 47 -10.86 -0.62 2.13
C ASN A 47 -10.12 0.67 2.49
N ALA A 48 -9.48 1.33 1.52
CA ALA A 48 -8.85 2.63 1.75
C ALA A 48 -9.90 3.65 2.24
N ARG A 49 -11.09 3.67 1.62
CA ARG A 49 -12.20 4.56 2.01
C ARG A 49 -12.70 4.28 3.42
N LEU A 50 -12.90 3.01 3.81
CA LEU A 50 -13.32 2.64 5.16
C LEU A 50 -12.37 3.22 6.21
N LYS A 51 -11.06 3.06 6.01
CA LYS A 51 -10.02 3.60 6.91
C LYS A 51 -10.05 5.13 6.95
N ALA A 52 -10.08 5.78 5.78
CA ALA A 52 -10.05 7.23 5.70
C ALA A 52 -11.30 7.87 6.33
N VAL A 53 -12.48 7.32 6.08
CA VAL A 53 -13.74 7.81 6.66
C VAL A 53 -13.75 7.69 8.18
N ALA A 54 -13.32 6.54 8.72
CA ALA A 54 -13.26 6.32 10.16
C ALA A 54 -12.35 7.35 10.86
N VAL A 55 -11.15 7.57 10.33
CA VAL A 55 -10.18 8.53 10.90
C VAL A 55 -10.64 9.97 10.70
N CYS A 56 -11.16 10.32 9.52
CA CYS A 56 -11.69 11.65 9.24
C CYS A 56 -12.83 12.02 10.20
N ASN A 57 -13.77 11.10 10.41
CA ASN A 57 -14.90 11.33 11.34
C ASN A 57 -14.44 11.46 12.79
N ALA A 58 -13.45 10.66 13.21
CA ALA A 58 -12.95 10.69 14.59
C ALA A 58 -12.15 11.96 14.90
N THR A 59 -11.44 12.51 13.91
CA THR A 59 -10.51 13.63 14.12
C THR A 59 -11.05 14.98 13.66
N GLY A 60 -12.05 15.00 12.77
CA GLY A 60 -12.51 16.20 12.10
C GLY A 60 -11.50 16.78 11.09
N LEU A 61 -10.41 16.08 10.81
CA LEU A 61 -9.36 16.47 9.88
C LEU A 61 -9.40 15.61 8.63
N PRO A 62 -8.85 16.08 7.50
CA PRO A 62 -8.59 15.23 6.36
C PRO A 62 -7.80 13.98 6.76
N ALA A 63 -8.14 12.82 6.19
CA ALA A 63 -7.51 11.55 6.51
C ALA A 63 -6.95 10.88 5.25
N LEU A 64 -5.68 10.48 5.32
CA LEU A 64 -4.94 9.81 4.25
C LEU A 64 -4.85 8.32 4.54
N ALA A 65 -5.42 7.51 3.67
CA ALA A 65 -5.37 6.04 3.72
C ALA A 65 -4.74 5.46 2.47
N ASP A 66 -4.20 4.25 2.60
CA ASP A 66 -3.88 3.39 1.46
C ASP A 66 -4.48 2.00 1.65
N ASP A 67 -4.73 1.33 0.53
CA ASP A 67 -4.83 -0.13 0.53
C ASP A 67 -4.03 -0.72 -0.61
N THR A 68 -3.52 -1.95 -0.41
CA THR A 68 -2.57 -2.59 -1.32
C THR A 68 -2.91 -4.04 -1.53
N GLY A 69 -2.94 -4.45 -2.79
CA GLY A 69 -3.10 -5.83 -3.22
C GLY A 69 -1.93 -6.33 -4.06
N LEU A 70 -1.58 -7.59 -3.87
CA LEU A 70 -0.74 -8.37 -4.77
C LEU A 70 -1.68 -9.23 -5.64
N GLU A 71 -1.63 -9.01 -6.94
CA GLU A 71 -2.44 -9.74 -7.93
C GLU A 71 -1.52 -10.67 -8.72
N VAL A 72 -1.77 -11.98 -8.66
CA VAL A 72 -0.95 -13.00 -9.34
C VAL A 72 -1.77 -13.65 -10.45
N ASP A 73 -1.27 -13.59 -11.68
CA ASP A 73 -2.01 -14.01 -12.88
C ASP A 73 -2.39 -15.52 -12.82
N ALA A 74 -1.45 -16.37 -12.41
CA ALA A 74 -1.67 -17.81 -12.27
C ALA A 74 -2.65 -18.21 -11.15
N LEU A 75 -3.03 -17.25 -10.30
CA LEU A 75 -4.01 -17.40 -9.22
C LEU A 75 -5.29 -16.58 -9.48
N ASN A 76 -5.56 -16.20 -10.74
CA ASN A 76 -6.71 -15.39 -11.15
C ASN A 76 -6.83 -14.07 -10.37
N GLY A 77 -5.69 -13.42 -10.11
CA GLY A 77 -5.62 -12.17 -9.35
C GLY A 77 -5.59 -12.34 -7.82
N ALA A 78 -5.68 -13.55 -7.30
CA ALA A 78 -5.48 -13.75 -5.86
C ALA A 78 -4.00 -13.50 -5.49
N PRO A 79 -3.72 -13.05 -4.24
CA PRO A 79 -4.63 -12.76 -3.13
C PRO A 79 -5.44 -11.47 -3.24
N GLY A 80 -5.07 -10.49 -4.08
CA GLY A 80 -5.81 -9.24 -4.27
C GLY A 80 -6.02 -8.47 -2.97
N VAL A 81 -7.25 -8.10 -2.63
CA VAL A 81 -7.60 -7.39 -1.37
C VAL A 81 -7.25 -8.19 -0.11
N ARG A 82 -7.06 -9.51 -0.24
CA ARG A 82 -6.69 -10.39 0.89
C ARG A 82 -5.19 -10.58 1.05
N THR A 83 -4.39 -9.72 0.48
CA THR A 83 -2.92 -9.83 0.44
C THR A 83 -2.30 -10.03 1.83
N ALA A 84 -2.72 -9.29 2.83
CA ALA A 84 -2.19 -9.40 4.19
C ALA A 84 -2.66 -10.67 4.95
N ARG A 85 -3.73 -11.32 4.47
CA ARG A 85 -4.35 -12.50 5.11
C ARG A 85 -4.52 -13.66 4.14
N PHE A 86 -3.62 -13.78 3.17
CA PHE A 86 -3.67 -14.82 2.15
C PHE A 86 -3.62 -16.23 2.72
N ALA A 87 -2.84 -16.47 3.77
CA ALA A 87 -2.74 -17.76 4.44
C ALA A 87 -3.75 -17.93 5.59
N GLY A 88 -4.56 -16.90 5.89
CA GLY A 88 -5.58 -16.90 6.94
C GLY A 88 -5.60 -15.60 7.72
N GLU A 89 -6.64 -15.39 8.53
CA GLU A 89 -6.85 -14.13 9.26
C GLU A 89 -5.75 -13.81 10.29
N GLN A 90 -5.06 -14.84 10.82
CA GLN A 90 -3.97 -14.68 11.79
C GLN A 90 -2.58 -14.95 11.16
N ALA A 91 -2.51 -14.98 9.81
CA ALA A 91 -1.28 -15.30 9.11
C ALA A 91 -0.22 -14.21 9.28
N THR A 92 1.01 -14.63 9.50
CA THR A 92 2.20 -13.76 9.41
C THR A 92 2.60 -13.52 7.95
N ASP A 93 3.47 -12.52 7.73
CA ASP A 93 4.06 -12.31 6.40
C ASP A 93 4.79 -13.57 5.89
N ALA A 94 5.48 -14.30 6.78
CA ALA A 94 6.16 -15.54 6.44
C ALA A 94 5.16 -16.64 6.01
N ASP A 95 4.02 -16.79 6.69
CA ASP A 95 2.97 -17.74 6.30
C ASP A 95 2.40 -17.41 4.92
N ASN A 96 2.15 -16.13 4.67
CA ASN A 96 1.66 -15.65 3.38
C ASN A 96 2.66 -15.93 2.25
N ARG A 97 3.97 -15.67 2.47
CA ARG A 97 5.02 -15.98 1.50
C ARG A 97 5.16 -17.49 1.26
N ALA A 98 5.17 -18.28 2.32
CA ALA A 98 5.24 -19.74 2.21
C ALA A 98 4.05 -20.33 1.42
N LYS A 99 2.85 -19.81 1.65
CA LYS A 99 1.67 -20.18 0.86
C LYS A 99 1.84 -19.78 -0.60
N MET A 100 2.29 -18.56 -0.89
CA MET A 100 2.51 -18.08 -2.24
C MET A 100 3.46 -18.98 -3.02
N LEU A 101 4.58 -19.36 -2.43
CA LEU A 101 5.55 -20.25 -3.06
C LEU A 101 4.96 -21.63 -3.36
N ARG A 102 4.19 -22.19 -2.44
CA ARG A 102 3.50 -23.49 -2.65
C ARG A 102 2.48 -23.42 -3.78
N GLU A 103 1.63 -22.40 -3.79
CA GLU A 103 0.57 -22.23 -4.80
C GLU A 103 1.12 -22.00 -6.21
N LEU A 104 2.34 -21.45 -6.32
CA LEU A 104 3.00 -21.17 -7.59
C LEU A 104 3.97 -22.27 -8.03
N SER A 105 4.02 -23.41 -7.36
CA SER A 105 4.83 -24.56 -7.82
C SER A 105 4.39 -25.00 -9.19
N GLY A 106 5.30 -24.99 -10.17
CA GLY A 106 5.03 -25.36 -11.56
C GLY A 106 4.16 -24.39 -12.36
N LYS A 107 3.89 -23.19 -11.85
CA LYS A 107 3.07 -22.17 -12.53
C LYS A 107 3.89 -20.95 -12.95
N THR A 108 3.32 -20.14 -13.84
CA THR A 108 3.84 -18.82 -14.19
C THR A 108 3.79 -17.90 -12.98
N ARG A 109 4.73 -16.96 -12.90
CA ARG A 109 4.94 -16.13 -11.71
C ARG A 109 4.65 -14.64 -11.92
N SER A 110 4.06 -14.29 -13.08
CA SER A 110 3.69 -12.91 -13.40
C SER A 110 2.68 -12.38 -12.39
N CYS A 111 2.93 -11.17 -11.91
CA CYS A 111 2.09 -10.54 -10.90
C CYS A 111 2.22 -9.02 -10.97
N ARG A 112 1.41 -8.33 -10.21
CA ARG A 112 1.54 -6.91 -9.95
C ARG A 112 1.16 -6.56 -8.52
N PHE A 113 1.82 -5.58 -7.97
CA PHE A 113 1.32 -4.84 -6.83
C PHE A 113 0.48 -3.65 -7.32
N ARG A 114 -0.64 -3.44 -6.65
CA ARG A 114 -1.50 -2.26 -6.82
C ARG A 114 -1.72 -1.60 -5.48
N THR A 115 -1.57 -0.27 -5.43
CA THR A 115 -1.95 0.55 -4.26
C THR A 115 -2.97 1.59 -4.70
N VAL A 116 -4.00 1.75 -3.89
CA VAL A 116 -4.89 2.92 -3.91
C VAL A 116 -4.50 3.82 -2.74
N ALA A 117 -4.18 5.07 -3.02
CA ALA A 117 -4.02 6.13 -2.04
C ALA A 117 -5.26 7.03 -2.08
N LEU A 118 -5.88 7.30 -0.93
CA LEU A 118 -7.13 8.06 -0.81
C LEU A 118 -7.01 9.09 0.30
N LEU A 119 -7.25 10.35 -0.05
CA LEU A 119 -7.40 11.46 0.90
C LEU A 119 -8.87 11.83 1.00
N ARG A 120 -9.46 11.68 2.18
CA ARG A 120 -10.84 12.05 2.52
C ARG A 120 -10.87 13.36 3.28
N PHE A 121 -11.71 14.31 2.87
CA PHE A 121 -11.96 15.57 3.56
C PHE A 121 -13.23 15.50 4.42
N PRO A 122 -13.33 16.35 5.48
CA PRO A 122 -14.52 16.39 6.34
C PRO A 122 -15.82 16.76 5.62
N ASP A 123 -15.73 17.51 4.52
CA ASP A 123 -16.88 17.86 3.67
C ASP A 123 -17.37 16.71 2.78
N GLY A 124 -16.71 15.57 2.82
CA GLY A 124 -17.05 14.40 2.03
C GLY A 124 -16.30 14.26 0.71
N ARG A 125 -15.55 15.27 0.28
CA ARG A 125 -14.71 15.20 -0.92
C ARG A 125 -13.60 14.16 -0.75
N GLU A 126 -13.24 13.51 -1.85
CA GLU A 126 -12.15 12.54 -1.90
C GLU A 126 -11.20 12.86 -3.06
N VAL A 127 -9.91 12.67 -2.81
CA VAL A 127 -8.88 12.62 -3.86
C VAL A 127 -8.28 11.23 -3.85
N ILE A 128 -8.29 10.57 -5.01
CA ILE A 128 -7.87 9.17 -5.15
C ILE A 128 -6.80 9.08 -6.24
N ALA A 129 -5.75 8.34 -5.95
CA ALA A 129 -4.73 8.00 -6.92
C ALA A 129 -4.35 6.52 -6.79
N GLU A 130 -3.92 5.93 -7.91
CA GLU A 130 -3.47 4.55 -7.97
C GLU A 130 -2.03 4.45 -8.45
N GLY A 131 -1.35 3.42 -8.00
CA GLY A 131 -0.04 3.06 -8.50
C GLY A 131 0.07 1.56 -8.70
N VAL A 132 0.64 1.15 -9.83
CA VAL A 132 0.85 -0.25 -10.19
C VAL A 132 2.33 -0.49 -10.44
N CYS A 133 2.83 -1.59 -9.87
CA CYS A 133 4.16 -2.09 -10.16
C CYS A 133 4.04 -3.51 -10.69
N GLU A 134 4.24 -3.67 -11.98
CA GLU A 134 4.28 -4.98 -12.64
C GLU A 134 5.56 -5.73 -12.23
N GLY A 135 5.48 -7.06 -12.15
CA GLY A 135 6.62 -7.83 -11.72
C GLY A 135 6.41 -9.34 -11.79
N SER A 136 7.24 -10.04 -11.03
CA SER A 136 7.17 -11.49 -10.89
C SER A 136 7.54 -11.95 -9.49
N ILE A 137 7.02 -13.10 -9.09
CA ILE A 137 7.35 -13.76 -7.82
C ILE A 137 8.61 -14.62 -7.99
N ALA A 138 9.57 -14.45 -7.08
CA ALA A 138 10.77 -15.28 -7.00
C ALA A 138 10.45 -16.76 -6.66
N GLU A 139 11.38 -17.66 -6.93
CA GLU A 139 11.24 -19.09 -6.54
C GLU A 139 11.55 -19.34 -5.06
N SER A 140 12.26 -18.41 -4.43
CA SER A 140 12.59 -18.43 -3.00
C SER A 140 12.72 -17.00 -2.48
N GLU A 141 12.72 -16.83 -1.17
CA GLU A 141 12.93 -15.53 -0.53
C GLU A 141 14.38 -15.04 -0.75
N ILE A 142 14.52 -13.78 -1.16
CA ILE A 142 15.81 -13.13 -1.42
C ILE A 142 15.80 -11.72 -0.80
N GLY A 143 16.78 -11.44 0.07
CA GLY A 143 16.88 -10.19 0.80
C GLY A 143 16.15 -10.21 2.14
N GLU A 144 16.43 -9.21 2.98
CA GLU A 144 15.99 -9.18 4.38
C GLU A 144 15.26 -7.87 4.75
N ARG A 145 15.17 -6.91 3.81
CA ARG A 145 14.54 -5.61 4.04
C ARG A 145 13.06 -5.62 3.70
N GLY A 146 12.37 -4.56 4.11
CA GLY A 146 10.97 -4.36 3.78
C GLY A 146 10.02 -5.24 4.60
N PHE A 147 8.86 -5.56 4.04
CA PHE A 147 7.79 -6.33 4.69
C PHE A 147 6.92 -7.05 3.67
N GLY A 148 5.99 -7.86 4.15
CA GLY A 148 5.05 -8.57 3.29
C GLY A 148 5.73 -9.50 2.31
N TYR A 149 5.51 -9.27 1.03
CA TYR A 149 6.07 -10.06 -0.07
C TYR A 149 7.34 -9.46 -0.69
N ASP A 150 7.93 -8.43 -0.11
CA ASP A 150 9.15 -7.80 -0.63
C ASP A 150 10.28 -8.78 -0.95
N PRO A 151 10.53 -9.84 -0.13
CA PRO A 151 11.54 -10.86 -0.43
C PRO A 151 11.24 -11.73 -1.65
N LEU A 152 10.01 -11.71 -2.14
CA LEU A 152 9.57 -12.51 -3.30
C LEU A 152 9.34 -11.67 -4.56
N PHE A 153 9.30 -10.35 -4.48
CA PHE A 153 8.85 -9.52 -5.60
C PHE A 153 10.00 -8.89 -6.38
N PHE A 154 10.11 -9.24 -7.64
CA PHE A 154 10.95 -8.56 -8.64
C PHE A 154 10.10 -7.55 -9.42
N ALA A 155 10.47 -6.29 -9.40
CA ALA A 155 9.83 -5.28 -10.26
C ALA A 155 10.29 -5.48 -11.71
N ARG A 156 9.35 -5.40 -12.68
CA ARG A 156 9.66 -5.52 -14.12
C ARG A 156 10.66 -4.47 -14.59
N ASP A 157 10.48 -3.23 -14.12
CA ASP A 157 11.31 -2.08 -14.49
C ASP A 157 12.52 -1.92 -13.55
N GLY A 158 12.80 -2.93 -12.71
CA GLY A 158 13.92 -2.95 -11.79
C GLY A 158 15.19 -3.53 -12.39
N ASP A 159 16.22 -3.63 -11.57
CA ASP A 159 17.56 -4.12 -11.94
C ASP A 159 17.81 -5.60 -11.65
N GLY A 160 16.73 -6.38 -11.41
CA GLY A 160 16.80 -7.80 -11.09
C GLY A 160 16.97 -8.10 -9.59
N ARG A 161 16.95 -7.08 -8.72
CA ARG A 161 16.86 -7.24 -7.27
C ARG A 161 15.39 -7.35 -6.83
N THR A 162 15.14 -8.10 -5.74
CA THR A 162 13.84 -8.05 -5.07
C THR A 162 13.68 -6.73 -4.30
N PHE A 163 12.45 -6.35 -3.96
CA PHE A 163 12.22 -5.19 -3.11
C PHE A 163 12.96 -5.30 -1.76
N ALA A 164 13.13 -6.51 -1.22
CA ALA A 164 13.87 -6.71 0.02
C ALA A 164 15.41 -6.54 -0.11
N GLN A 165 15.94 -6.43 -1.30
CA GLN A 165 17.36 -6.13 -1.56
C GLN A 165 17.62 -4.64 -1.80
N MET A 166 16.55 -3.85 -1.99
CA MET A 166 16.63 -2.40 -2.26
C MET A 166 16.68 -1.58 -0.96
N SER A 167 17.24 -0.39 -1.05
CA SER A 167 17.02 0.65 -0.03
C SER A 167 15.59 1.17 -0.09
N ALA A 168 15.14 1.88 0.95
CA ALA A 168 13.81 2.49 0.96
C ALA A 168 13.61 3.46 -0.23
N SER A 169 14.61 4.30 -0.53
CA SER A 169 14.55 5.25 -1.63
C SER A 169 14.46 4.55 -2.99
N GLU A 170 15.27 3.52 -3.25
CA GLU A 170 15.22 2.74 -4.51
C GLU A 170 13.85 2.07 -4.67
N LYS A 171 13.31 1.47 -3.58
CA LYS A 171 11.98 0.87 -3.60
C LYS A 171 10.89 1.92 -3.85
N HIS A 172 10.97 3.11 -3.23
CA HIS A 172 9.98 4.18 -3.42
C HIS A 172 9.91 4.65 -4.87
N GLU A 173 11.02 4.68 -5.60
CA GLU A 173 11.05 5.08 -7.03
C GLU A 173 10.24 4.11 -7.91
N LEU A 174 10.33 2.81 -7.66
CA LEU A 174 9.74 1.77 -8.51
C LEU A 174 8.36 1.29 -8.03
N SER A 175 8.11 1.34 -6.71
CA SER A 175 7.00 0.63 -6.10
C SER A 175 5.62 1.20 -6.46
N HIS A 176 4.62 0.34 -6.36
CA HIS A 176 3.20 0.65 -6.44
C HIS A 176 2.79 1.79 -5.50
N ARG A 177 3.25 1.74 -4.22
CA ARG A 177 2.98 2.79 -3.23
C ARG A 177 3.66 4.09 -3.62
N GLY A 178 4.94 4.06 -3.99
CA GLY A 178 5.64 5.25 -4.46
C GLY A 178 4.93 5.91 -5.65
N LYS A 179 4.49 5.12 -6.63
CA LYS A 179 3.71 5.62 -7.79
C LYS A 179 2.37 6.23 -7.36
N ALA A 180 1.61 5.55 -6.47
CA ALA A 180 0.30 6.04 -6.01
C ALA A 180 0.43 7.39 -5.27
N PHE A 181 1.38 7.51 -4.34
CA PHE A 181 1.55 8.72 -3.55
C PHE A 181 2.17 9.87 -4.35
N ARG A 182 3.04 9.62 -5.33
CA ARG A 182 3.48 10.66 -6.27
C ARG A 182 2.31 11.17 -7.12
N ALA A 183 1.47 10.29 -7.66
CA ALA A 183 0.28 10.70 -8.39
C ALA A 183 -0.69 11.51 -7.52
N LEU A 184 -0.92 11.09 -6.27
CA LEU A 184 -1.72 11.85 -5.32
C LEU A 184 -1.12 13.24 -5.05
N SER A 185 0.19 13.33 -4.87
CA SER A 185 0.90 14.60 -4.65
C SER A 185 0.74 15.56 -5.82
N GLU A 186 0.79 15.07 -7.06
CA GLU A 186 0.59 15.91 -8.24
C GLU A 186 -0.84 16.44 -8.33
N ILE A 187 -1.85 15.62 -8.03
CA ILE A 187 -3.26 16.07 -7.97
C ILE A 187 -3.40 17.16 -6.89
N LEU A 188 -2.86 16.93 -5.69
CA LEU A 188 -2.97 17.90 -4.59
C LEU A 188 -2.29 19.23 -4.89
N LYS A 189 -1.15 19.24 -5.57
CA LYS A 189 -0.47 20.48 -5.99
C LYS A 189 -1.30 21.29 -6.98
N ASN A 190 -2.05 20.61 -7.85
CA ASN A 190 -2.86 21.28 -8.87
C ASN A 190 -4.22 21.76 -8.31
N ASP A 191 -4.80 21.04 -7.36
CA ASP A 191 -6.14 21.30 -6.81
C ASP A 191 -6.13 22.21 -5.58
N LEU A 192 -5.01 22.29 -4.86
CA LEU A 192 -4.88 23.16 -3.69
C LEU A 192 -4.20 24.46 -4.12
N PRO A 193 -4.85 25.64 -3.96
CA PRO A 193 -4.19 26.91 -4.26
C PRO A 193 -2.93 27.06 -3.41
N THR A 194 -1.82 27.34 -4.06
CA THR A 194 -0.58 27.74 -3.39
C THR A 194 -0.88 29.00 -2.56
N ALA A 195 -0.78 28.87 -1.23
CA ALA A 195 -0.87 29.99 -0.32
C ALA A 195 0.35 30.90 -0.44
#